data_22bd84b63f5500a6e76f4679af3beb2b
#
_entry.id   22bd84b63f5500a6e76f4679af3beb2b
#
_cell.length_a   1.000
_cell.length_b   1.000
_cell.length_c   1.000
_cell.angle_alpha   90.00
_cell.angle_beta   90.00
_cell.angle_gamma   90.00
#
_symmetry.space_group_name_H-M   'P 1'
#
loop_
_entity.id
_entity.type
_entity.pdbx_description
1 polymer ?
#
loop_
_entity_poly.entity_id
_entity_poly.type
_entity_poly.pdbx_seq_one_letter_code
_entity_poly.pdbx_strand_id
1 'polypeptide(L)'
;VLMGGNFTSVNNTNRNFIARLNFDGSLDTTFDSGSGPDAQVRAIVPQNDGTVLIAGDFDSVGGVPNRRVARLNADGTVDPTFISRGAFTNGVIYSLTLQINGQILVAGNFTATNGTGAVRVNVARLNPDGTVDTSFDPGLAPDDFADAVAVQRDGKIIIGGAFAQFGGYARSRIVRLGYFGELDPSINFGTG
;
A
#
# COMPACT_ATOMS: atom_id res chain seq x y z
N VAL A 1 4.65 6.39 -18.32
CA VAL A 1 3.70 6.67 -17.21
C VAL A 1 3.07 5.36 -16.77
N LEU A 2 3.02 5.10 -15.44
CA LEU A 2 2.24 3.99 -14.88
C LEU A 2 0.85 4.49 -14.47
N MET A 3 -0.17 3.71 -14.73
CA MET A 3 -1.54 4.00 -14.36
C MET A 3 -2.21 2.78 -13.73
N GLY A 4 -2.91 3.01 -12.63
CA GLY A 4 -3.75 2.03 -11.94
C GLY A 4 -5.13 2.60 -11.70
N GLY A 5 -6.12 1.75 -11.60
CA GLY A 5 -7.49 2.21 -11.41
C GLY A 5 -8.51 1.12 -11.67
N ASN A 6 -9.74 1.55 -11.92
CA ASN A 6 -10.85 0.65 -12.26
C ASN A 6 -11.11 0.71 -13.78
N PHE A 7 -10.28 0.03 -14.54
CA PHE A 7 -10.41 -0.09 -16.00
C PHE A 7 -10.06 -1.52 -16.44
N THR A 8 -10.54 -1.90 -17.63
CA THR A 8 -10.28 -3.24 -18.22
C THR A 8 -9.57 -3.15 -19.57
N SER A 9 -9.40 -1.95 -20.10
CA SER A 9 -8.72 -1.73 -21.38
C SER A 9 -8.03 -0.38 -21.43
N VAL A 10 -6.95 -0.31 -22.22
CA VAL A 10 -6.21 0.92 -22.53
C VAL A 10 -5.89 0.88 -24.03
N ASN A 11 -6.20 1.98 -24.76
CA ASN A 11 -5.98 2.08 -26.21
C ASN A 11 -6.52 0.87 -27.00
N ASN A 12 -7.73 0.40 -26.67
CA ASN A 12 -8.40 -0.78 -27.24
C ASN A 12 -7.67 -2.11 -27.02
N THR A 13 -6.70 -2.16 -26.10
CA THR A 13 -6.01 -3.37 -25.70
C THR A 13 -6.43 -3.75 -24.28
N ASN A 14 -6.72 -5.02 -24.03
CA ASN A 14 -7.07 -5.50 -22.71
C ASN A 14 -5.91 -5.26 -21.75
N ARG A 15 -6.18 -4.52 -20.67
CA ARG A 15 -5.30 -4.25 -19.55
C ARG A 15 -6.15 -4.03 -18.32
N ASN A 16 -6.16 -4.99 -17.42
CA ASN A 16 -6.98 -4.92 -16.22
C ASN A 16 -6.23 -4.20 -15.11
N PHE A 17 -6.80 -3.08 -14.67
CA PHE A 17 -6.48 -2.32 -13.46
C PHE A 17 -5.06 -1.75 -13.39
N ILE A 18 -4.12 -2.15 -14.27
CA ILE A 18 -2.76 -1.60 -14.37
C ILE A 18 -2.28 -1.57 -15.81
N ALA A 19 -1.59 -0.50 -16.19
CA ALA A 19 -0.92 -0.36 -17.49
C ALA A 19 0.26 0.59 -17.39
N ARG A 20 1.21 0.46 -18.33
CA ARG A 20 2.27 1.43 -18.55
C ARG A 20 2.10 2.08 -19.92
N LEU A 21 2.25 3.39 -19.99
CA LEU A 21 2.21 4.16 -21.23
C LEU A 21 3.60 4.70 -21.55
N ASN A 22 3.90 4.75 -22.83
CA ASN A 22 5.02 5.46 -23.40
C ASN A 22 4.86 6.98 -23.22
N PHE A 23 5.89 7.74 -23.57
CA PHE A 23 5.88 9.20 -23.45
C PHE A 23 4.82 9.85 -24.38
N ASP A 24 4.56 9.24 -25.53
CA ASP A 24 3.56 9.68 -26.50
C ASP A 24 2.12 9.28 -26.16
N GLY A 25 1.89 8.62 -25.02
CA GLY A 25 0.59 8.12 -24.57
C GLY A 25 0.17 6.77 -25.16
N SER A 26 0.97 6.18 -26.04
CA SER A 26 0.72 4.82 -26.54
C SER A 26 0.93 3.79 -25.43
N LEU A 27 0.25 2.63 -25.54
CA LEU A 27 0.44 1.52 -24.60
C LEU A 27 1.86 0.96 -24.73
N ASP A 28 2.58 0.87 -23.62
CA ASP A 28 3.85 0.16 -23.58
C ASP A 28 3.57 -1.36 -23.45
N THR A 29 3.74 -2.06 -24.57
CA THR A 29 3.49 -3.51 -24.64
C THR A 29 4.59 -4.35 -24.00
N THR A 30 5.71 -3.76 -23.62
CA THR A 30 6.78 -4.46 -22.87
C THR A 30 6.47 -4.61 -21.38
N PHE A 31 5.44 -3.89 -20.90
CA PHE A 31 4.91 -4.06 -19.55
C PHE A 31 3.61 -4.87 -19.62
N ASP A 32 3.67 -6.13 -19.24
CA ASP A 32 2.52 -7.03 -19.30
C ASP A 32 2.37 -7.86 -18.03
N SER A 33 1.31 -7.60 -17.28
CA SER A 33 0.94 -8.34 -16.07
C SER A 33 0.04 -9.55 -16.34
N GLY A 34 -0.02 -10.02 -17.60
CA GLY A 34 -0.88 -11.12 -18.01
C GLY A 34 -2.36 -10.73 -17.91
N SER A 35 -3.17 -11.52 -17.18
CA SER A 35 -4.56 -11.16 -16.91
C SER A 35 -4.72 -9.93 -16.01
N GLY A 36 -3.61 -9.41 -15.48
CA GLY A 36 -3.62 -8.27 -14.55
C GLY A 36 -4.09 -8.64 -13.15
N PRO A 37 -4.23 -7.63 -12.27
CA PRO A 37 -4.96 -7.76 -11.02
C PRO A 37 -6.42 -8.20 -11.27
N ASP A 38 -7.02 -8.89 -10.29
CA ASP A 38 -8.43 -9.32 -10.36
C ASP A 38 -9.42 -8.26 -9.83
N ALA A 39 -8.90 -7.16 -9.26
CA ALA A 39 -9.67 -6.01 -8.81
C ALA A 39 -8.84 -4.72 -8.85
N GLN A 40 -9.48 -3.60 -8.49
CA GLN A 40 -8.93 -2.24 -8.61
C GLN A 40 -7.57 -2.06 -7.95
N VAL A 41 -6.64 -1.45 -8.69
CA VAL A 41 -5.39 -0.88 -8.16
C VAL A 41 -5.65 0.55 -7.70
N ARG A 42 -5.37 0.86 -6.43
CA ARG A 42 -5.60 2.16 -5.79
C ARG A 42 -4.32 2.95 -5.58
N ALA A 43 -3.20 2.27 -5.40
CA ALA A 43 -1.90 2.90 -5.18
C ALA A 43 -0.83 2.21 -6.02
N ILE A 44 0.08 3.02 -6.55
CA ILE A 44 1.24 2.58 -7.33
C ILE A 44 2.46 3.36 -6.86
N VAL A 45 3.55 2.66 -6.60
CA VAL A 45 4.85 3.27 -6.30
C VAL A 45 5.94 2.60 -7.12
N PRO A 46 6.49 3.31 -8.14
CA PRO A 46 7.69 2.85 -8.84
C PRO A 46 8.89 2.83 -7.90
N GLN A 47 9.75 1.82 -8.02
CA GLN A 47 10.99 1.70 -7.28
C GLN A 47 12.19 2.05 -8.17
N ASN A 48 13.32 2.41 -7.57
CA ASN A 48 14.53 2.83 -8.30
C ASN A 48 15.18 1.70 -9.12
N ASP A 49 14.89 0.45 -8.78
CA ASP A 49 15.37 -0.74 -9.49
C ASP A 49 14.49 -1.14 -10.70
N GLY A 50 13.46 -0.34 -10.99
CA GLY A 50 12.51 -0.56 -12.07
C GLY A 50 11.33 -1.44 -11.69
N THR A 51 11.30 -2.02 -10.50
CA THR A 51 10.11 -2.73 -9.99
C THR A 51 8.99 -1.77 -9.62
N VAL A 52 7.78 -2.26 -9.48
CA VAL A 52 6.60 -1.45 -9.18
C VAL A 52 5.80 -2.11 -8.05
N LEU A 53 5.60 -1.38 -6.96
CA LEU A 53 4.64 -1.78 -5.93
C LEU A 53 3.23 -1.32 -6.33
N ILE A 54 2.28 -2.21 -6.20
CA ILE A 54 0.85 -1.93 -6.39
C ILE A 54 0.07 -2.35 -5.15
N ALA A 55 -0.96 -1.59 -4.80
CA ALA A 55 -1.88 -1.95 -3.72
C ALA A 55 -3.32 -1.61 -4.10
N GLY A 56 -4.29 -2.30 -3.47
CA GLY A 56 -5.70 -2.10 -3.79
C GLY A 56 -6.64 -3.16 -3.22
N ASP A 57 -7.64 -3.51 -4.03
CA ASP A 57 -8.73 -4.41 -3.66
C ASP A 57 -8.47 -5.87 -4.08
N PHE A 58 -7.43 -6.10 -4.88
CA PHE A 58 -7.17 -7.38 -5.54
C PHE A 58 -6.69 -8.48 -4.57
N ASP A 59 -7.02 -9.72 -4.91
CA ASP A 59 -6.55 -10.93 -4.23
C ASP A 59 -5.47 -11.66 -5.06
N SER A 60 -5.39 -11.39 -6.37
CA SER A 60 -4.39 -11.98 -7.27
C SER A 60 -3.96 -11.02 -8.38
N VAL A 61 -2.79 -11.26 -8.93
CA VAL A 61 -2.25 -10.56 -10.11
C VAL A 61 -1.75 -11.62 -11.10
N GLY A 62 -2.22 -11.57 -12.34
CA GLY A 62 -1.83 -12.54 -13.36
C GLY A 62 -2.14 -14.00 -12.97
N GLY A 63 -3.15 -14.23 -12.13
CA GLY A 63 -3.48 -15.54 -11.56
C GLY A 63 -2.57 -15.98 -10.39
N VAL A 64 -1.57 -15.17 -10.02
CA VAL A 64 -0.71 -15.46 -8.86
C VAL A 64 -1.34 -14.82 -7.61
N PRO A 65 -1.61 -15.58 -6.54
CA PRO A 65 -2.16 -15.03 -5.30
C PRO A 65 -1.23 -13.97 -4.69
N ASN A 66 -1.70 -12.73 -4.60
CA ASN A 66 -1.02 -11.59 -3.99
C ASN A 66 -2.08 -10.65 -3.42
N ARG A 67 -2.47 -10.91 -2.17
CA ARG A 67 -3.59 -10.21 -1.56
C ARG A 67 -3.21 -8.79 -1.17
N ARG A 68 -3.93 -7.81 -1.74
CA ARG A 68 -3.90 -6.36 -1.45
C ARG A 68 -2.61 -5.64 -1.83
N VAL A 69 -1.45 -6.28 -1.83
CA VAL A 69 -0.17 -5.70 -2.23
C VAL A 69 0.60 -6.68 -3.10
N ALA A 70 1.19 -6.21 -4.18
CA ALA A 70 2.10 -6.99 -5.01
C ALA A 70 3.28 -6.14 -5.46
N ARG A 71 4.41 -6.78 -5.75
CA ARG A 71 5.50 -6.19 -6.49
C ARG A 71 5.54 -6.77 -7.89
N LEU A 72 5.65 -5.91 -8.88
CA LEU A 72 5.81 -6.28 -10.28
C LEU A 72 7.25 -6.00 -10.71
N ASN A 73 7.79 -6.86 -11.53
CA ASN A 73 9.05 -6.64 -12.23
C ASN A 73 8.93 -5.50 -13.25
N ALA A 74 10.04 -5.05 -13.81
CA ALA A 74 10.09 -3.98 -14.81
C ALA A 74 9.31 -4.32 -16.10
N ASP A 75 9.09 -5.60 -16.38
CA ASP A 75 8.30 -6.11 -17.49
C ASP A 75 6.81 -6.32 -17.17
N GLY A 76 6.38 -6.03 -15.93
CA GLY A 76 5.00 -6.17 -15.46
C GLY A 76 4.66 -7.54 -14.86
N THR A 77 5.54 -8.53 -14.95
CA THR A 77 5.32 -9.84 -14.32
C THR A 77 5.38 -9.75 -12.80
N VAL A 78 4.68 -10.64 -12.11
CA VAL A 78 4.72 -10.67 -10.63
C VAL A 78 6.10 -11.08 -10.15
N ASP A 79 6.66 -10.33 -9.21
CA ASP A 79 7.90 -10.71 -8.52
C ASP A 79 7.61 -11.82 -7.50
N PRO A 80 8.13 -13.05 -7.71
CA PRO A 80 7.87 -14.18 -6.83
C PRO A 80 8.57 -14.07 -5.47
N THR A 81 9.53 -13.16 -5.32
CA THR A 81 10.27 -12.97 -4.07
C THR A 81 9.54 -12.03 -3.10
N PHE A 82 8.48 -11.34 -3.56
CA PHE A 82 7.66 -10.49 -2.72
C PHE A 82 6.53 -11.30 -2.07
N ILE A 83 6.59 -11.47 -0.76
CA ILE A 83 5.74 -12.41 -0.01
C ILE A 83 4.69 -11.65 0.82
N SER A 84 3.71 -11.03 0.15
CA SER A 84 2.55 -10.46 0.85
C SER A 84 1.45 -11.48 1.17
N ARG A 85 1.62 -12.73 0.70
CA ARG A 85 0.64 -13.80 0.88
C ARG A 85 0.38 -14.08 2.36
N GLY A 86 -0.89 -13.92 2.78
CA GLY A 86 -1.28 -14.12 4.17
C GLY A 86 -1.01 -12.95 5.10
N ALA A 87 -0.31 -11.90 4.64
CA ALA A 87 -0.16 -10.67 5.41
C ALA A 87 -1.51 -9.98 5.63
N PHE A 88 -2.34 -9.94 4.60
CA PHE A 88 -3.67 -9.30 4.66
C PHE A 88 -4.78 -10.35 4.66
N THR A 89 -5.63 -10.31 5.68
CA THR A 89 -6.73 -11.27 5.84
C THR A 89 -8.03 -10.79 5.22
N ASN A 90 -8.22 -9.47 5.10
CA ASN A 90 -9.41 -8.83 4.55
C ASN A 90 -9.13 -7.40 4.09
N GLY A 91 -10.16 -6.72 3.61
CA GLY A 91 -10.19 -5.27 3.44
C GLY A 91 -9.59 -4.76 2.14
N VAL A 92 -9.14 -3.52 2.17
CA VAL A 92 -8.67 -2.73 1.04
C VAL A 92 -7.50 -1.86 1.47
N ILE A 93 -6.49 -1.70 0.62
CA ILE A 93 -5.43 -0.70 0.81
C ILE A 93 -5.71 0.49 -0.11
N TYR A 94 -5.80 1.68 0.50
CA TYR A 94 -6.05 2.93 -0.22
C TYR A 94 -4.77 3.66 -0.60
N SER A 95 -3.75 3.57 0.25
CA SER A 95 -2.50 4.31 0.08
C SER A 95 -1.29 3.47 0.44
N LEU A 96 -0.20 3.68 -0.30
CA LEU A 96 1.08 3.02 -0.11
C LEU A 96 2.20 4.04 -0.33
N THR A 97 3.25 3.97 0.49
CA THR A 97 4.46 4.78 0.32
C THR A 97 5.71 4.02 0.77
N LEU A 98 6.86 4.41 0.22
CA LEU A 98 8.16 3.84 0.57
C LEU A 98 8.90 4.71 1.59
N GLN A 99 9.55 4.07 2.55
CA GLN A 99 10.60 4.70 3.35
C GLN A 99 11.96 4.55 2.65
N ILE A 100 12.92 5.40 3.02
CA ILE A 100 14.25 5.44 2.38
C ILE A 100 15.04 4.13 2.49
N ASN A 101 14.73 3.31 3.47
CA ASN A 101 15.32 1.98 3.70
C ASN A 101 14.60 0.84 2.95
N GLY A 102 13.61 1.16 2.10
CA GLY A 102 12.83 0.20 1.33
C GLY A 102 11.64 -0.42 2.08
N GLN A 103 11.41 -0.06 3.34
CA GLN A 103 10.19 -0.47 4.04
C GLN A 103 8.95 0.21 3.43
N ILE A 104 7.82 -0.48 3.47
CA ILE A 104 6.59 -0.10 2.78
C ILE A 104 5.52 0.19 3.82
N LEU A 105 5.04 1.44 3.86
CA LEU A 105 3.90 1.81 4.68
C LEU A 105 2.62 1.69 3.87
N VAL A 106 1.58 1.12 4.48
CA VAL A 106 0.26 0.97 3.88
C VAL A 106 -0.82 1.48 4.82
N ALA A 107 -1.81 2.15 4.24
CA ALA A 107 -2.99 2.66 4.93
C ALA A 107 -4.26 2.22 4.18
N GLY A 108 -5.32 1.92 4.92
CA GLY A 108 -6.54 1.40 4.32
C GLY A 108 -7.63 1.07 5.34
N ASN A 109 -8.49 0.18 4.93
CA ASN A 109 -9.46 -0.51 5.78
C ASN A 109 -9.14 -2.01 5.70
N PHE A 110 -8.25 -2.50 6.54
CA PHE A 110 -7.75 -3.87 6.47
C PHE A 110 -7.30 -4.40 7.82
N THR A 111 -7.10 -5.70 7.88
CA THR A 111 -6.34 -6.37 8.94
C THR A 111 -5.13 -7.06 8.33
N ALA A 112 -3.94 -6.78 8.86
CA ALA A 112 -2.70 -7.45 8.50
C ALA A 112 -2.15 -8.25 9.68
N THR A 113 -1.50 -9.38 9.40
CA THR A 113 -0.90 -10.26 10.40
C THR A 113 0.40 -10.87 9.88
N ASN A 114 1.33 -11.13 10.80
CA ASN A 114 2.55 -11.87 10.49
C ASN A 114 2.39 -13.41 10.68
N GLY A 115 1.18 -13.88 10.99
CA GLY A 115 0.92 -15.29 11.26
C GLY A 115 1.38 -15.80 12.64
N THR A 116 2.11 -14.98 13.43
CA THR A 116 2.63 -15.36 14.75
C THR A 116 2.05 -14.51 15.90
N GLY A 117 1.02 -13.71 15.61
CA GLY A 117 0.25 -12.99 16.62
C GLY A 117 0.30 -11.45 16.54
N ALA A 118 1.24 -10.87 15.79
CA ALA A 118 1.18 -9.42 15.54
C ALA A 118 0.06 -9.10 14.55
N VAL A 119 -0.90 -8.28 15.00
CA VAL A 119 -2.01 -7.80 14.20
C VAL A 119 -1.88 -6.30 14.01
N ARG A 120 -2.11 -5.82 12.78
CA ARG A 120 -2.14 -4.41 12.43
C ARG A 120 -3.46 -4.10 11.72
N VAL A 121 -4.13 -3.08 12.16
CA VAL A 121 -5.43 -2.68 11.60
C VAL A 121 -5.30 -1.29 10.99
N ASN A 122 -5.74 -1.14 9.76
CA ASN A 122 -5.82 0.09 8.98
C ASN A 122 -4.48 0.78 8.66
N VAL A 123 -3.43 0.52 9.43
CA VAL A 123 -2.07 1.01 9.18
C VAL A 123 -1.06 -0.10 9.48
N ALA A 124 -0.17 -0.37 8.54
CA ALA A 124 0.88 -1.37 8.72
C ALA A 124 2.16 -0.95 8.00
N ARG A 125 3.28 -1.52 8.43
CA ARG A 125 4.54 -1.47 7.71
C ARG A 125 4.93 -2.87 7.27
N LEU A 126 5.40 -2.97 6.03
CA LEU A 126 5.96 -4.20 5.49
C LEU A 126 7.46 -4.04 5.31
N ASN A 127 8.17 -5.14 5.44
CA ASN A 127 9.57 -5.26 5.04
C ASN A 127 9.69 -5.20 3.50
N PRO A 128 10.88 -4.98 2.95
CA PRO A 128 11.11 -4.95 1.49
C PRO A 128 10.71 -6.25 0.77
N ASP A 129 10.62 -7.37 1.48
CA ASP A 129 10.17 -8.67 0.94
C ASP A 129 8.64 -8.87 1.01
N GLY A 130 7.89 -7.90 1.54
CA GLY A 130 6.43 -7.94 1.65
C GLY A 130 5.91 -8.54 2.96
N THR A 131 6.77 -9.06 3.84
CA THR A 131 6.35 -9.56 5.16
C THR A 131 5.98 -8.40 6.10
N VAL A 132 5.09 -8.65 7.06
CA VAL A 132 4.72 -7.61 8.05
C VAL A 132 5.90 -7.32 8.97
N ASP A 133 6.27 -6.05 9.07
CA ASP A 133 7.29 -5.58 10.01
C ASP A 133 6.70 -5.47 11.41
N THR A 134 7.14 -6.34 12.30
CA THR A 134 6.67 -6.41 13.69
C THR A 134 7.25 -5.32 14.58
N SER A 135 8.34 -4.69 14.16
CA SER A 135 8.95 -3.57 14.90
C SER A 135 8.15 -2.26 14.77
N PHE A 136 7.27 -2.18 13.77
CA PHE A 136 6.35 -1.06 13.62
C PHE A 136 5.08 -1.34 14.42
N ASP A 137 4.87 -0.59 15.48
CA ASP A 137 3.69 -0.74 16.33
C ASP A 137 2.99 0.61 16.57
N PRO A 138 1.90 0.89 15.84
CA PRO A 138 1.09 2.08 16.06
C PRO A 138 0.22 2.01 17.33
N GLY A 139 0.33 0.94 18.13
CA GLY A 139 -0.49 0.71 19.30
C GLY A 139 -1.93 0.33 18.93
N LEU A 140 -2.89 0.91 19.64
CA LEU A 140 -4.30 0.76 19.26
C LEU A 140 -4.53 1.40 17.89
N ALA A 141 -5.15 0.65 17.01
CA ALA A 141 -5.48 1.11 15.65
C ALA A 141 -6.35 2.37 15.67
N PRO A 142 -6.41 3.11 14.55
CA PRO A 142 -7.45 4.11 14.36
C PRO A 142 -8.84 3.44 14.46
N ASP A 143 -9.82 4.15 15.02
CA ASP A 143 -11.20 3.68 15.20
C ASP A 143 -11.98 3.57 13.88
N ASP A 144 -11.46 4.16 12.79
CA ASP A 144 -11.98 4.05 11.43
C ASP A 144 -10.81 3.97 10.42
N PHE A 145 -11.10 3.85 9.12
CA PHE A 145 -10.10 3.62 8.10
C PHE A 145 -9.11 4.79 7.92
N ALA A 146 -7.92 4.45 7.45
CA ALA A 146 -6.88 5.38 7.05
C ALA A 146 -6.84 5.49 5.50
N ASP A 147 -7.03 6.70 4.96
CA ASP A 147 -7.09 6.94 3.52
C ASP A 147 -5.72 7.19 2.89
N ALA A 148 -4.83 7.81 3.65
CA ALA A 148 -3.55 8.27 3.14
C ALA A 148 -2.41 8.05 4.13
N VAL A 149 -1.24 7.74 3.60
CA VAL A 149 0.02 7.69 4.34
C VAL A 149 1.11 8.43 3.59
N ALA A 150 1.91 9.21 4.30
CA ALA A 150 3.07 9.90 3.77
C ALA A 150 4.24 9.86 4.74
N VAL A 151 5.47 9.84 4.21
CA VAL A 151 6.70 9.90 5.00
C VAL A 151 7.33 11.29 4.87
N GLN A 152 7.63 11.90 6.00
CA GLN A 152 8.34 13.17 6.06
C GLN A 152 9.85 12.96 5.86
N ARG A 153 10.58 14.02 5.53
CA ARG A 153 12.04 13.97 5.34
C ARG A 153 12.82 13.53 6.58
N ASP A 154 12.25 13.76 7.78
CA ASP A 154 12.80 13.35 9.06
C ASP A 154 12.42 11.91 9.45
N GLY A 155 11.74 11.19 8.57
CA GLY A 155 11.30 9.80 8.76
C GLY A 155 9.98 9.65 9.53
N LYS A 156 9.39 10.74 10.01
CA LYS A 156 8.06 10.70 10.65
C LYS A 156 6.98 10.41 9.63
N ILE A 157 5.87 9.84 10.12
CA ILE A 157 4.81 9.31 9.28
C ILE A 157 3.53 10.11 9.55
N ILE A 158 2.92 10.62 8.50
CA ILE A 158 1.60 11.28 8.56
C ILE A 158 0.56 10.27 8.06
N ILE A 159 -0.49 10.10 8.84
CA ILE A 159 -1.66 9.30 8.48
C ILE A 159 -2.87 10.21 8.44
N GLY A 160 -3.64 10.15 7.35
CA GLY A 160 -4.94 10.81 7.20
C GLY A 160 -6.05 9.78 7.00
N GLY A 161 -7.27 10.08 7.45
CA GLY A 161 -8.39 9.15 7.28
C GLY A 161 -9.70 9.62 7.92
N ALA A 162 -10.65 8.70 8.03
CA ALA A 162 -11.97 8.98 8.59
C ALA A 162 -12.01 8.88 10.13
N PHE A 163 -10.96 8.41 10.77
CA PHE A 163 -10.90 8.16 12.21
C PHE A 163 -11.08 9.43 13.06
N ALA A 164 -11.68 9.28 14.24
CA ALA A 164 -11.78 10.29 15.28
C ALA A 164 -10.77 10.03 16.42
N GLN A 165 -10.30 8.80 16.56
CA GLN A 165 -9.31 8.39 17.54
C GLN A 165 -8.18 7.60 16.89
N PHE A 166 -6.98 7.76 17.42
CA PHE A 166 -5.81 6.98 17.06
C PHE A 166 -5.00 6.65 18.33
N GLY A 167 -4.65 5.39 18.51
CA GLY A 167 -3.89 4.97 19.69
C GLY A 167 -4.66 5.16 21.01
N GLY A 168 -5.99 5.27 20.99
CA GLY A 168 -6.81 5.58 22.17
C GLY A 168 -6.84 7.08 22.53
N TYR A 169 -6.23 7.94 21.72
CA TYR A 169 -6.26 9.39 21.88
C TYR A 169 -7.19 10.04 20.85
N ALA A 170 -7.88 11.11 21.24
CA ALA A 170 -8.63 11.93 20.29
C ALA A 170 -7.66 12.53 19.25
N ARG A 171 -7.82 12.12 17.99
CA ARG A 171 -7.02 12.53 16.83
C ARG A 171 -7.92 12.50 15.60
N SER A 172 -8.58 13.62 15.34
CA SER A 172 -9.55 13.66 14.26
C SER A 172 -8.85 13.80 12.90
N ARG A 173 -9.06 12.80 12.05
CA ARG A 173 -8.72 12.79 10.62
C ARG A 173 -7.24 12.78 10.27
N ILE A 174 -6.34 13.19 11.17
CA ILE A 174 -4.92 13.26 10.89
C ILE A 174 -4.08 13.00 12.15
N VAL A 175 -3.00 12.27 11.99
CA VAL A 175 -2.05 11.95 13.06
C VAL A 175 -0.63 11.93 12.50
N ARG A 176 0.34 12.27 13.35
CA ARG A 176 1.75 12.01 13.06
C ARG A 176 2.30 10.94 13.99
N LEU A 177 3.02 9.99 13.40
CA LEU A 177 3.71 8.92 14.12
C LEU A 177 5.22 9.10 14.00
N GLY A 178 5.94 8.58 14.97
CA GLY A 178 7.38 8.36 14.87
C GLY A 178 7.72 7.20 13.94
N TYR A 179 9.03 6.94 13.80
CA TYR A 179 9.54 5.93 12.87
C TYR A 179 9.05 4.51 13.18
N PHE A 180 8.88 4.15 14.45
CA PHE A 180 8.42 2.82 14.87
C PHE A 180 6.91 2.71 15.04
N GLY A 181 6.16 3.77 14.72
CA GLY A 181 4.70 3.79 14.79
C GLY A 181 4.14 4.48 16.03
N GLU A 182 4.99 4.84 17.01
CA GLU A 182 4.56 5.54 18.20
C GLU A 182 3.94 6.91 17.89
N LEU A 183 2.88 7.26 18.62
CA LEU A 183 2.23 8.57 18.47
C LEU A 183 3.21 9.71 18.78
N ASP A 184 3.37 10.63 17.86
CA ASP A 184 4.18 11.84 18.10
C ASP A 184 3.35 12.89 18.89
N PRO A 185 3.69 13.13 20.16
CA PRO A 185 2.93 14.06 20.99
C PRO A 185 3.22 15.54 20.68
N SER A 186 4.28 15.83 19.91
CA SER A 186 4.69 17.20 19.61
C SER A 186 3.75 17.92 18.65
N ILE A 187 2.87 17.17 17.97
CA ILE A 187 1.81 17.72 17.10
C ILE A 187 0.45 17.22 17.55
N ASN A 188 -0.44 18.17 17.82
CA ASN A 188 -1.85 17.92 18.01
C ASN A 188 -2.63 18.77 16.99
N PHE A 189 -3.25 18.11 16.03
CA PHE A 189 -4.05 18.77 15.00
C PHE A 189 -5.45 19.18 15.50
N GLY A 190 -5.70 19.03 16.81
CA GLY A 190 -6.99 19.35 17.42
C GLY A 190 -7.99 18.19 17.33
N THR A 191 -9.23 18.52 17.64
CA THR A 191 -10.36 17.55 17.62
C THR A 191 -11.17 17.61 16.30
N GLY A 192 -10.68 18.35 15.31
CA GLY A 192 -11.34 18.51 13.99
C GLY A 192 -12.29 19.69 13.93
#